data_b2a08b6ebdc64bf5c98fbb498277d7f0
#
_entry.id   b2a08b6ebdc64bf5c98fbb498277d7f0
#
_cell.length_a   1.000
_cell.length_b   1.000
_cell.length_c   1.000
_cell.angle_alpha   90.00
_cell.angle_beta   90.00
_cell.angle_gamma   90.00
#
_symmetry.space_group_name_H-M   'P 1'
#
loop_
_entity.id
_entity.type
_entity.pdbx_description
1 polymer ?
#
loop_
_entity_poly.entity_id
_entity_poly.type
_entity_poly.pdbx_seq_one_letter_code
_entity_poly.pdbx_strand_id
1 'polypeptide(L)'
;RKPLNQPVGSEREAWDATAHHQMVVDEDNHPVAVGRLYINADNEASIRFIAVDPALRGKGLGTLLIMTLESVARQEGVKRITCSAREDAIEFFVKLGYVNQGEILAAQTSPVRHFLMIKPSVSMDDILHRADWCEQLQQAWYQHIPLSEKMGVRIQQYTGHQFITTMPETGNQNPHHTLFAGSLFSLATLTGWGLIWLLLRERHLGGTIVLADAHIRYHSAITGRPGAVAELGSLRGDLDRLARGRKARVRLNVQLQGDEKTGAVFEGVYIVLPADPQRSLEEGGSGIN
;
A
#
# COMPACT_ATOMS: atom_id res chain seq x y z
N ARG A 1 -25.58 -11.93 -14.68
CA ARG A 1 -26.36 -13.10 -14.22
C ARG A 1 -26.75 -14.07 -15.32
N LYS A 2 -27.01 -13.60 -16.54
CA LYS A 2 -27.27 -14.49 -17.68
C LYS A 2 -26.23 -15.64 -17.84
N PRO A 3 -24.90 -15.40 -17.68
CA PRO A 3 -23.91 -16.48 -17.77
C PRO A 3 -24.01 -17.54 -16.67
N LEU A 4 -24.68 -17.22 -15.54
CA LEU A 4 -24.84 -18.12 -14.38
C LEU A 4 -26.25 -18.72 -14.32
N ASN A 5 -27.11 -18.46 -15.31
CA ASN A 5 -28.48 -18.96 -15.40
C ASN A 5 -29.35 -18.67 -14.15
N GLN A 6 -29.11 -17.52 -13.50
CA GLN A 6 -29.82 -17.12 -12.30
C GLN A 6 -31.11 -16.34 -12.64
N PRO A 7 -32.20 -16.50 -11.88
CA PRO A 7 -33.46 -15.82 -12.13
C PRO A 7 -33.32 -14.29 -12.11
N VAL A 8 -34.15 -13.62 -12.90
CA VAL A 8 -34.29 -12.15 -12.88
C VAL A 8 -34.81 -11.73 -11.49
N GLY A 9 -34.19 -10.72 -10.89
CA GLY A 9 -34.51 -10.24 -9.55
C GLY A 9 -33.72 -10.90 -8.41
N SER A 10 -32.94 -11.97 -8.71
CA SER A 10 -32.10 -12.62 -7.69
C SER A 10 -30.90 -11.75 -7.26
N GLU A 11 -30.70 -10.60 -7.87
CA GLU A 11 -29.73 -9.56 -7.48
C GLU A 11 -30.28 -8.62 -6.39
N ARG A 12 -31.59 -8.65 -6.11
CA ARG A 12 -32.21 -7.80 -5.09
C ARG A 12 -32.00 -8.37 -3.71
N GLU A 13 -31.58 -7.51 -2.79
CA GLU A 13 -31.39 -7.82 -1.38
C GLU A 13 -32.16 -6.81 -0.51
N ALA A 14 -32.50 -7.20 0.73
CA ALA A 14 -33.31 -6.37 1.63
C ALA A 14 -32.67 -5.00 1.92
N TRP A 15 -31.34 -4.90 1.85
CA TRP A 15 -30.56 -3.68 2.11
C TRP A 15 -30.22 -2.86 0.86
N ASP A 16 -30.76 -3.19 -0.31
CA ASP A 16 -30.49 -2.42 -1.57
C ASP A 16 -30.88 -0.95 -1.46
N ALA A 17 -31.93 -0.66 -0.68
CA ALA A 17 -32.40 0.71 -0.47
C ALA A 17 -31.40 1.58 0.35
N THR A 18 -30.51 0.97 1.11
CA THR A 18 -29.52 1.64 1.96
C THR A 18 -28.10 1.48 1.43
N ALA A 19 -27.90 0.73 0.35
CA ALA A 19 -26.59 0.53 -0.26
C ALA A 19 -26.20 1.72 -1.17
N HIS A 20 -24.90 2.01 -1.18
CA HIS A 20 -24.34 2.95 -2.14
C HIS A 20 -24.09 2.23 -3.47
N HIS A 21 -24.82 2.65 -4.51
CA HIS A 21 -24.69 2.11 -5.86
C HIS A 21 -23.73 2.97 -6.67
N GLN A 22 -22.77 2.37 -7.33
CA GLN A 22 -21.82 3.03 -8.21
C GLN A 22 -21.81 2.37 -9.59
N MET A 23 -21.66 3.18 -10.64
CA MET A 23 -21.50 2.71 -12.00
C MET A 23 -20.50 3.56 -12.76
N VAL A 24 -19.83 2.93 -13.71
CA VAL A 24 -19.05 3.59 -14.75
C VAL A 24 -19.87 3.54 -16.03
N VAL A 25 -20.00 4.64 -16.71
CA VAL A 25 -20.71 4.76 -18.00
C VAL A 25 -19.73 5.09 -19.12
N ASP A 26 -20.05 4.70 -20.34
CA ASP A 26 -19.34 5.11 -21.53
C ASP A 26 -19.78 6.50 -22.02
N GLU A 27 -19.26 6.92 -23.18
CA GLU A 27 -19.57 8.23 -23.78
C GLU A 27 -21.04 8.35 -24.18
N ASP A 28 -21.72 7.25 -24.43
CA ASP A 28 -23.14 7.17 -24.77
C ASP A 28 -24.03 6.97 -23.54
N ASN A 29 -23.46 7.09 -22.33
CA ASN A 29 -24.16 6.95 -21.06
C ASN A 29 -24.67 5.54 -20.75
N HIS A 30 -24.10 4.48 -21.39
CA HIS A 30 -24.42 3.10 -21.08
C HIS A 30 -23.56 2.59 -19.91
N PRO A 31 -24.14 1.85 -18.94
CA PRO A 31 -23.39 1.27 -17.85
C PRO A 31 -22.43 0.20 -18.34
N VAL A 32 -21.12 0.38 -18.13
CA VAL A 32 -20.04 -0.55 -18.51
C VAL A 32 -19.41 -1.24 -17.31
N ALA A 33 -19.57 -0.69 -16.12
CA ALA A 33 -19.23 -1.36 -14.86
C ALA A 33 -20.19 -0.92 -13.77
N VAL A 34 -20.56 -1.84 -12.87
CA VAL A 34 -21.48 -1.58 -11.76
C VAL A 34 -20.99 -2.31 -10.50
N GLY A 35 -21.30 -1.75 -9.35
CA GLY A 35 -21.04 -2.34 -8.05
C GLY A 35 -21.77 -1.59 -6.96
N ARG A 36 -21.88 -2.20 -5.79
CA ARG A 36 -22.50 -1.57 -4.64
C ARG A 36 -21.73 -1.82 -3.35
N LEU A 37 -21.84 -0.88 -2.44
CA LEU A 37 -21.28 -0.90 -1.11
C LEU A 37 -22.43 -0.89 -0.11
N TYR A 38 -22.44 -1.84 0.79
CA TYR A 38 -23.32 -1.89 1.93
C TYR A 38 -22.52 -1.70 3.22
N ILE A 39 -23.03 -0.88 4.14
CA ILE A 39 -22.42 -0.64 5.45
C ILE A 39 -23.30 -1.27 6.53
N ASN A 40 -22.74 -2.15 7.34
CA ASN A 40 -23.45 -2.82 8.41
C ASN A 40 -23.47 -2.00 9.72
N ALA A 41 -24.19 -2.49 10.72
CA ALA A 41 -24.32 -1.83 12.03
C ALA A 41 -22.97 -1.74 12.79
N ASP A 42 -22.00 -2.60 12.47
CA ASP A 42 -20.68 -2.60 13.09
C ASP A 42 -19.72 -1.60 12.44
N ASN A 43 -20.22 -0.78 11.51
CA ASN A 43 -19.46 0.17 10.70
C ASN A 43 -18.40 -0.51 9.84
N GLU A 44 -18.78 -1.60 9.20
CA GLU A 44 -17.98 -2.33 8.21
C GLU A 44 -18.67 -2.28 6.85
N ALA A 45 -17.88 -2.05 5.80
CA ALA A 45 -18.39 -2.03 4.45
C ALA A 45 -18.25 -3.40 3.77
N SER A 46 -19.24 -3.77 2.96
CA SER A 46 -19.19 -4.95 2.11
C SER A 46 -19.45 -4.55 0.65
N ILE A 47 -18.44 -4.76 -0.21
CA ILE A 47 -18.57 -4.54 -1.65
C ILE A 47 -19.19 -5.79 -2.28
N ARG A 48 -20.26 -5.60 -3.03
CA ARG A 48 -21.07 -6.67 -3.62
C ARG A 48 -21.47 -6.38 -5.06
N PHE A 49 -21.80 -7.44 -5.80
CA PHE A 49 -22.36 -7.36 -7.16
C PHE A 49 -21.50 -6.54 -8.14
N ILE A 50 -20.19 -6.75 -8.05
CA ILE A 50 -19.24 -6.11 -8.99
C ILE A 50 -19.38 -6.82 -10.35
N ALA A 51 -19.61 -6.02 -11.38
CA ALA A 51 -19.63 -6.49 -12.75
C ALA A 51 -18.97 -5.47 -13.68
N VAL A 52 -18.20 -5.96 -14.64
CA VAL A 52 -17.61 -5.18 -15.74
C VAL A 52 -18.00 -5.87 -17.05
N ASP A 53 -18.40 -5.07 -18.05
CA ASP A 53 -18.71 -5.57 -19.37
C ASP A 53 -17.56 -6.45 -19.88
N PRO A 54 -17.84 -7.69 -20.30
CA PRO A 54 -16.81 -8.62 -20.77
C PRO A 54 -15.94 -8.06 -21.90
N ALA A 55 -16.50 -7.26 -22.81
CA ALA A 55 -15.77 -6.64 -23.92
C ALA A 55 -14.80 -5.53 -23.48
N LEU A 56 -14.98 -5.01 -22.27
CA LEU A 56 -14.20 -3.90 -21.73
C LEU A 56 -13.29 -4.30 -20.55
N ARG A 57 -13.20 -5.59 -20.24
CA ARG A 57 -12.29 -6.10 -19.21
C ARG A 57 -10.83 -5.82 -19.57
N GLY A 58 -9.97 -5.72 -18.54
CA GLY A 58 -8.55 -5.42 -18.72
C GLY A 58 -8.23 -3.93 -18.95
N LYS A 59 -9.23 -3.06 -19.09
CA LYS A 59 -9.07 -1.61 -19.34
C LYS A 59 -9.09 -0.75 -18.05
N GLY A 60 -8.95 -1.36 -16.88
CA GLY A 60 -8.91 -0.62 -15.61
C GLY A 60 -10.28 -0.26 -15.01
N LEU A 61 -11.41 -0.53 -15.68
CA LEU A 61 -12.75 -0.14 -15.22
C LEU A 61 -13.13 -0.76 -13.87
N GLY A 62 -12.74 -2.02 -13.63
CA GLY A 62 -12.95 -2.69 -12.34
C GLY A 62 -12.16 -2.01 -11.22
N THR A 63 -10.92 -1.61 -11.48
CA THR A 63 -10.10 -0.85 -10.54
C THR A 63 -10.74 0.50 -10.20
N LEU A 64 -11.16 1.25 -11.22
CA LEU A 64 -11.84 2.53 -11.05
C LEU A 64 -13.10 2.38 -10.18
N LEU A 65 -13.93 1.39 -10.48
CA LEU A 65 -15.15 1.11 -9.71
C LEU A 65 -14.86 0.80 -8.25
N ILE A 66 -13.88 -0.09 -7.97
CA ILE A 66 -13.51 -0.44 -6.60
C ILE A 66 -12.97 0.78 -5.86
N MET A 67 -12.09 1.58 -6.46
CA MET A 67 -11.56 2.80 -5.86
C MET A 67 -12.66 3.81 -5.53
N THR A 68 -13.69 3.91 -6.38
CA THR A 68 -14.84 4.79 -6.12
C THR A 68 -15.65 4.29 -4.92
N LEU A 69 -15.93 2.97 -4.84
CA LEU A 69 -16.62 2.38 -3.69
C LEU A 69 -15.80 2.51 -2.39
N GLU A 70 -14.49 2.33 -2.47
CA GLU A 70 -13.59 2.56 -1.33
C GLU A 70 -13.55 4.03 -0.89
N SER A 71 -13.69 4.97 -1.83
CA SER A 71 -13.80 6.40 -1.50
C SER A 71 -15.07 6.69 -0.71
N VAL A 72 -16.19 6.10 -1.12
CA VAL A 72 -17.46 6.19 -0.35
C VAL A 72 -17.27 5.58 1.04
N ALA A 73 -16.69 4.39 1.14
CA ALA A 73 -16.43 3.73 2.43
C ALA A 73 -15.59 4.62 3.37
N ARG A 74 -14.58 5.32 2.83
CA ARG A 74 -13.76 6.28 3.60
C ARG A 74 -14.56 7.47 4.10
N GLN A 75 -15.42 8.04 3.23
CA GLN A 75 -16.29 9.17 3.61
C GLN A 75 -17.25 8.79 4.73
N GLU A 76 -17.75 7.57 4.72
CA GLU A 76 -18.61 7.03 5.76
C GLU A 76 -17.84 6.58 7.03
N GLY A 77 -16.51 6.66 7.02
CA GLY A 77 -15.67 6.36 8.18
C GLY A 77 -15.68 4.88 8.60
N VAL A 78 -15.88 3.96 7.65
CA VAL A 78 -15.90 2.52 7.98
C VAL A 78 -14.53 2.01 8.42
N LYS A 79 -14.52 1.00 9.29
CA LYS A 79 -13.28 0.42 9.85
C LYS A 79 -12.55 -0.50 8.86
N ARG A 80 -13.31 -1.25 8.07
CA ARG A 80 -12.77 -2.19 7.08
C ARG A 80 -13.73 -2.42 5.93
N ILE A 81 -13.18 -2.82 4.81
CA ILE A 81 -13.94 -3.15 3.61
C ILE A 81 -13.77 -4.64 3.34
N THR A 82 -14.87 -5.33 3.13
CA THR A 82 -14.91 -6.75 2.80
C THR A 82 -15.48 -6.97 1.41
N CYS A 83 -15.10 -8.03 0.74
CA CYS A 83 -15.81 -8.53 -0.43
C CYS A 83 -15.71 -10.05 -0.54
N SER A 84 -16.69 -10.65 -1.20
CA SER A 84 -16.67 -12.06 -1.57
C SER A 84 -16.17 -12.16 -3.01
N ALA A 85 -14.91 -12.54 -3.18
CA ALA A 85 -14.28 -12.69 -4.49
C ALA A 85 -14.41 -14.13 -4.99
N ARG A 86 -14.65 -14.30 -6.29
CA ARG A 86 -14.48 -15.58 -6.95
C ARG A 86 -13.01 -15.95 -7.01
N GLU A 87 -12.69 -17.22 -7.11
CA GLU A 87 -11.33 -17.73 -7.18
C GLU A 87 -10.50 -17.04 -8.29
N ASP A 88 -11.09 -16.82 -9.46
CA ASP A 88 -10.46 -16.14 -10.61
C ASP A 88 -10.24 -14.63 -10.42
N ALA A 89 -10.83 -14.03 -9.37
CA ALA A 89 -10.70 -12.60 -9.06
C ALA A 89 -9.78 -12.31 -7.86
N ILE A 90 -9.24 -13.34 -7.18
CA ILE A 90 -8.41 -13.15 -5.98
C ILE A 90 -7.21 -12.24 -6.28
N GLU A 91 -6.46 -12.52 -7.34
CA GLU A 91 -5.28 -11.72 -7.71
C GLU A 91 -5.61 -10.25 -8.01
N PHE A 92 -6.78 -9.99 -8.59
CA PHE A 92 -7.25 -8.64 -8.84
C PHE A 92 -7.42 -7.87 -7.52
N PHE A 93 -8.06 -8.47 -6.51
CA PHE A 93 -8.25 -7.85 -5.21
C PHE A 93 -6.94 -7.73 -4.42
N VAL A 94 -6.05 -8.72 -4.50
CA VAL A 94 -4.72 -8.66 -3.87
C VAL A 94 -3.93 -7.46 -4.42
N LYS A 95 -3.94 -7.22 -5.73
CA LYS A 95 -3.31 -6.05 -6.35
C LYS A 95 -3.91 -4.71 -5.86
N LEU A 96 -5.16 -4.71 -5.41
CA LEU A 96 -5.82 -3.55 -4.81
C LEU A 96 -5.60 -3.44 -3.29
N GLY A 97 -4.76 -4.31 -2.69
CA GLY A 97 -4.41 -4.27 -1.28
C GLY A 97 -5.36 -5.04 -0.36
N TYR A 98 -6.22 -5.90 -0.89
CA TYR A 98 -7.03 -6.82 -0.09
C TYR A 98 -6.22 -8.05 0.32
N VAL A 99 -6.49 -8.53 1.53
CA VAL A 99 -5.92 -9.77 2.08
C VAL A 99 -6.94 -10.88 1.98
N ASN A 100 -6.55 -12.02 1.40
CA ASN A 100 -7.39 -13.22 1.35
C ASN A 100 -7.43 -13.89 2.73
N GLN A 101 -8.65 -14.05 3.28
CA GLN A 101 -8.91 -14.67 4.59
C GLN A 101 -9.31 -16.15 4.47
N GLY A 102 -9.35 -16.68 3.27
CA GLY A 102 -9.73 -18.05 3.00
C GLY A 102 -11.08 -18.20 2.32
N GLU A 103 -11.41 -19.45 2.02
CA GLU A 103 -12.65 -19.82 1.35
C GLU A 103 -13.85 -19.63 2.29
N ILE A 104 -14.92 -19.06 1.75
CA ILE A 104 -16.21 -18.95 2.44
C ILE A 104 -17.21 -19.93 1.80
N LEU A 105 -18.03 -20.55 2.62
CA LEU A 105 -19.14 -21.35 2.15
C LEU A 105 -20.12 -20.42 1.43
N ALA A 106 -20.05 -20.40 0.10
CA ALA A 106 -21.10 -19.77 -0.69
C ALA A 106 -22.42 -20.53 -0.47
N ALA A 107 -23.54 -19.81 -0.53
CA ALA A 107 -24.85 -20.44 -0.47
C ALA A 107 -24.88 -21.67 -1.40
N GLN A 108 -25.47 -22.79 -0.94
CA GLN A 108 -25.43 -24.14 -1.52
C GLN A 108 -25.77 -24.24 -3.03
N THR A 109 -26.01 -23.13 -3.70
CA THR A 109 -26.45 -23.05 -5.11
C THR A 109 -25.38 -22.58 -6.10
N SER A 110 -24.18 -22.20 -5.66
CA SER A 110 -23.12 -21.74 -6.57
C SER A 110 -22.02 -22.78 -6.73
N PRO A 111 -21.72 -23.24 -7.95
CA PRO A 111 -20.60 -24.14 -8.21
C PRO A 111 -19.24 -23.42 -8.17
N VAL A 112 -19.24 -22.11 -7.93
CA VAL A 112 -18.03 -21.26 -7.94
C VAL A 112 -17.55 -21.02 -6.51
N ARG A 113 -16.29 -21.34 -6.26
CA ARG A 113 -15.64 -21.06 -4.96
C ARG A 113 -15.51 -19.55 -4.73
N HIS A 114 -15.80 -19.13 -3.52
CA HIS A 114 -15.69 -17.73 -3.10
C HIS A 114 -14.73 -17.61 -1.92
N PHE A 115 -14.02 -16.50 -1.89
CA PHE A 115 -13.00 -16.20 -0.88
C PHE A 115 -13.31 -14.86 -0.22
N LEU A 116 -13.18 -14.81 1.09
CA LEU A 116 -13.31 -13.56 1.83
C LEU A 116 -12.06 -12.72 1.63
N MET A 117 -12.23 -11.55 1.04
CA MET A 117 -11.18 -10.55 0.89
C MET A 117 -11.45 -9.40 1.85
N ILE A 118 -10.44 -8.97 2.61
CA ILE A 118 -10.55 -7.88 3.59
C ILE A 118 -9.47 -6.84 3.32
N LYS A 119 -9.88 -5.57 3.38
CA LYS A 119 -8.99 -4.41 3.35
C LYS A 119 -9.36 -3.47 4.50
N PRO A 120 -8.42 -3.07 5.38
CA PRO A 120 -8.70 -2.03 6.36
C PRO A 120 -9.06 -0.73 5.61
N SER A 121 -10.09 -0.05 6.07
CA SER A 121 -10.43 1.26 5.53
C SER A 121 -9.47 2.29 6.12
N VAL A 122 -8.99 3.18 5.26
CA VAL A 122 -8.14 4.29 5.66
C VAL A 122 -9.02 5.53 5.67
N SER A 123 -9.20 6.14 6.83
CA SER A 123 -9.98 7.38 6.96
C SER A 123 -9.32 8.54 6.20
N MET A 124 -10.07 9.61 5.96
CA MET A 124 -9.49 10.83 5.37
C MET A 124 -8.43 11.43 6.31
N ASP A 125 -8.66 11.37 7.62
CA ASP A 125 -7.71 11.83 8.63
C ASP A 125 -6.40 11.04 8.57
N ASP A 126 -6.47 9.71 8.41
CA ASP A 126 -5.27 8.88 8.23
C ASP A 126 -4.49 9.23 6.95
N ILE A 127 -5.19 9.57 5.86
CA ILE A 127 -4.55 9.99 4.60
C ILE A 127 -3.81 11.33 4.81
N LEU A 128 -4.43 12.27 5.49
CA LEU A 128 -3.82 13.56 5.81
C LEU A 128 -2.63 13.39 6.74
N HIS A 129 -2.76 12.61 7.81
CA HIS A 129 -1.64 12.27 8.69
C HIS A 129 -0.49 11.59 7.96
N ARG A 130 -0.76 10.70 7.02
CA ARG A 130 0.29 10.07 6.20
C ARG A 130 1.03 11.06 5.31
N ALA A 131 0.33 12.05 4.76
CA ALA A 131 0.95 13.12 3.98
C ALA A 131 1.88 13.97 4.86
N ASP A 132 1.41 14.37 6.04
CA ASP A 132 2.21 15.12 7.03
C ASP A 132 3.43 14.33 7.48
N TRP A 133 3.29 13.03 7.73
CA TRP A 133 4.42 12.18 8.10
C TRP A 133 5.46 12.06 6.98
N CYS A 134 5.01 11.98 5.73
CA CYS A 134 5.93 11.98 4.58
C CYS A 134 6.70 13.29 4.48
N GLU A 135 6.06 14.42 4.73
CA GLU A 135 6.71 15.73 4.73
C GLU A 135 7.73 15.85 5.89
N GLN A 136 7.34 15.47 7.11
CA GLN A 136 8.24 15.42 8.26
C GLN A 136 9.45 14.52 7.99
N LEU A 137 9.23 13.33 7.42
CA LEU A 137 10.30 12.39 7.07
C LEU A 137 11.24 12.97 6.02
N GLN A 138 10.70 13.61 4.97
CA GLN A 138 11.48 14.25 3.91
C GLN A 138 12.39 15.37 4.47
N GLN A 139 11.83 16.22 5.33
CA GLN A 139 12.59 17.29 5.97
C GLN A 139 13.66 16.73 6.90
N ALA A 140 13.34 15.71 7.69
CA ALA A 140 14.28 15.05 8.56
C ALA A 140 15.46 14.43 7.80
N TRP A 141 15.22 13.78 6.68
CA TRP A 141 16.30 13.28 5.85
C TRP A 141 17.22 14.38 5.38
N TYR A 142 16.69 15.50 4.91
CA TYR A 142 17.50 16.61 4.44
C TYR A 142 18.31 17.26 5.57
N GLN A 143 17.69 17.40 6.74
CA GLN A 143 18.34 18.02 7.91
C GLN A 143 19.42 17.12 8.53
N HIS A 144 19.15 15.82 8.67
CA HIS A 144 20.04 14.91 9.41
C HIS A 144 20.91 14.02 8.51
N ILE A 145 20.54 13.88 7.24
CA ILE A 145 21.30 13.14 6.23
C ILE A 145 21.49 14.02 4.98
N PRO A 146 22.41 15.03 5.03
CA PRO A 146 22.58 15.99 3.93
C PRO A 146 22.88 15.36 2.57
N LEU A 147 23.38 14.11 2.55
CA LEU A 147 23.57 13.35 1.32
C LEU A 147 22.24 13.11 0.59
N SER A 148 21.16 12.88 1.31
CA SER A 148 19.84 12.64 0.73
C SER A 148 19.32 13.84 -0.08
N GLU A 149 19.60 15.06 0.40
CA GLU A 149 19.28 16.30 -0.32
C GLU A 149 20.18 16.47 -1.55
N LYS A 150 21.49 16.25 -1.41
CA LYS A 150 22.43 16.34 -2.53
C LYS A 150 22.14 15.34 -3.64
N MET A 151 21.67 14.16 -3.29
CA MET A 151 21.17 13.15 -4.23
C MET A 151 19.82 13.52 -4.83
N GLY A 152 19.10 14.48 -4.27
CA GLY A 152 17.75 14.86 -4.67
C GLY A 152 16.68 13.80 -4.36
N VAL A 153 16.87 13.03 -3.29
CA VAL A 153 15.90 12.00 -2.87
C VAL A 153 14.56 12.63 -2.52
N ARG A 154 13.48 12.09 -3.06
CA ARG A 154 12.11 12.55 -2.84
C ARG A 154 11.20 11.40 -2.48
N ILE A 155 10.35 11.63 -1.48
CA ILE A 155 9.21 10.76 -1.19
C ILE A 155 8.13 11.04 -2.22
N GLN A 156 7.67 10.00 -2.91
CA GLN A 156 6.58 10.11 -3.88
C GLN A 156 5.23 9.76 -3.26
N GLN A 157 5.19 8.67 -2.49
CA GLN A 157 3.93 8.17 -1.98
C GLN A 157 4.12 7.24 -0.78
N TYR A 158 3.19 7.30 0.16
CA TYR A 158 2.97 6.29 1.17
C TYR A 158 1.48 5.96 1.29
N THR A 159 1.13 4.69 1.12
CA THR A 159 -0.27 4.22 1.14
C THR A 159 -0.64 3.42 2.39
N GLY A 160 0.31 3.20 3.31
CA GLY A 160 0.19 2.24 4.42
C GLY A 160 0.61 0.81 4.03
N HIS A 161 0.60 0.48 2.75
CA HIS A 161 1.04 -0.82 2.22
C HIS A 161 2.30 -0.73 1.38
N GLN A 162 2.55 0.41 0.81
CA GLN A 162 3.65 0.67 -0.11
C GLN A 162 4.25 2.05 0.18
N PHE A 163 5.57 2.12 0.14
CA PHE A 163 6.32 3.36 0.25
C PHE A 163 7.23 3.51 -0.97
N ILE A 164 7.11 4.63 -1.65
CA ILE A 164 7.81 4.92 -2.91
C ILE A 164 8.65 6.17 -2.75
N THR A 165 9.91 6.06 -3.13
CA THR A 165 10.84 7.18 -3.23
C THR A 165 11.49 7.23 -4.61
N THR A 166 12.08 8.37 -4.94
CA THR A 166 12.78 8.60 -6.21
C THR A 166 13.95 9.54 -6.01
N MET A 167 14.80 9.66 -7.03
CA MET A 167 15.82 10.68 -7.14
C MET A 167 16.01 11.06 -8.63
N PRO A 168 16.56 12.23 -8.96
CA PRO A 168 16.90 12.56 -10.33
C PRO A 168 18.07 11.69 -10.83
N GLU A 169 18.13 11.48 -12.12
CA GLU A 169 19.29 10.84 -12.77
C GLU A 169 20.53 11.75 -12.71
N THR A 170 20.34 13.04 -12.98
CA THR A 170 21.41 14.05 -12.95
C THR A 170 22.04 14.12 -11.56
N GLY A 171 23.36 14.00 -11.52
CA GLY A 171 24.15 13.98 -10.28
C GLY A 171 24.22 12.60 -9.59
N ASN A 172 23.49 11.60 -10.11
CA ASN A 172 23.50 10.22 -9.61
C ASN A 172 23.98 9.22 -10.65
N GLN A 173 24.59 9.68 -11.74
CA GLN A 173 25.11 8.84 -12.83
C GLN A 173 26.54 8.37 -12.56
N ASN A 174 26.88 7.25 -13.19
CA ASN A 174 28.25 6.76 -13.38
C ASN A 174 28.80 7.18 -14.75
N PRO A 175 30.09 6.92 -15.05
CA PRO A 175 30.68 7.26 -16.35
C PRO A 175 30.03 6.57 -17.56
N HIS A 176 29.21 5.57 -17.36
CA HIS A 176 28.48 4.86 -18.42
C HIS A 176 27.08 5.43 -18.69
N HIS A 177 26.76 6.60 -18.13
CA HIS A 177 25.45 7.25 -18.25
C HIS A 177 24.29 6.38 -17.74
N THR A 178 24.56 5.54 -16.74
CA THR A 178 23.51 4.84 -15.97
C THR A 178 23.61 5.25 -14.52
N LEU A 179 22.60 4.93 -13.74
CA LEU A 179 22.59 5.27 -12.32
C LEU A 179 23.72 4.57 -11.56
N PHE A 180 24.43 5.34 -10.75
CA PHE A 180 25.50 4.84 -9.92
C PHE A 180 24.98 3.87 -8.86
N ALA A 181 25.64 2.72 -8.76
CA ALA A 181 25.26 1.65 -7.81
C ALA A 181 25.18 2.14 -6.36
N GLY A 182 26.10 3.02 -5.94
CA GLY A 182 26.10 3.61 -4.61
C GLY A 182 24.89 4.52 -4.35
N SER A 183 24.47 5.32 -5.34
CA SER A 183 23.27 6.15 -5.24
C SER A 183 22.01 5.29 -5.14
N LEU A 184 21.93 4.20 -5.93
CA LEU A 184 20.82 3.23 -5.84
C LEU A 184 20.79 2.52 -4.50
N PHE A 185 21.94 2.13 -3.94
CA PHE A 185 22.03 1.54 -2.60
C PHE A 185 21.55 2.51 -1.52
N SER A 186 21.97 3.77 -1.59
CA SER A 186 21.57 4.81 -0.63
C SER A 186 20.06 5.09 -0.71
N LEU A 187 19.51 5.19 -1.92
CA LEU A 187 18.07 5.37 -2.14
C LEU A 187 17.28 4.20 -1.53
N ALA A 188 17.68 2.95 -1.78
CA ALA A 188 17.03 1.78 -1.25
C ALA A 188 17.11 1.70 0.30
N THR A 189 18.27 2.06 0.86
CA THR A 189 18.47 2.14 2.31
C THR A 189 17.50 3.12 2.95
N LEU A 190 17.39 4.34 2.40
CA LEU A 190 16.48 5.37 2.89
C LEU A 190 15.01 4.93 2.74
N THR A 191 14.67 4.27 1.64
CA THR A 191 13.32 3.75 1.40
C THR A 191 12.94 2.70 2.43
N GLY A 192 13.81 1.73 2.69
CA GLY A 192 13.55 0.70 3.70
C GLY A 192 13.47 1.27 5.12
N TRP A 193 14.38 2.18 5.46
CA TRP A 193 14.36 2.89 6.74
C TRP A 193 13.08 3.72 6.91
N GLY A 194 12.70 4.45 5.85
CA GLY A 194 11.53 5.31 5.85
C GLY A 194 10.22 4.53 6.00
N LEU A 195 10.08 3.37 5.35
CA LEU A 195 8.93 2.50 5.55
C LEU A 195 8.79 2.09 7.02
N ILE A 196 9.90 1.68 7.67
CA ILE A 196 9.87 1.30 9.08
C ILE A 196 9.48 2.50 9.96
N TRP A 197 10.03 3.69 9.69
CA TRP A 197 9.71 4.91 10.43
C TRP A 197 8.21 5.24 10.34
N LEU A 198 7.62 5.16 9.14
CA LEU A 198 6.19 5.39 8.91
C LEU A 198 5.33 4.35 9.64
N LEU A 199 5.74 3.08 9.62
CA LEU A 199 5.04 2.01 10.35
C LEU A 199 5.09 2.19 11.88
N LEU A 200 6.18 2.73 12.41
CA LEU A 200 6.26 3.08 13.83
C LEU A 200 5.25 4.18 14.19
N ARG A 201 5.09 5.19 13.33
CA ARG A 201 4.07 6.24 13.49
C ARG A 201 2.65 5.67 13.46
N GLU A 202 2.32 4.82 12.49
CA GLU A 202 1.00 4.17 12.41
C GLU A 202 0.66 3.33 13.64
N ARG A 203 1.67 2.74 14.27
CA ARG A 203 1.50 1.90 15.46
C ARG A 203 1.68 2.65 16.78
N HIS A 204 1.87 3.97 16.73
CA HIS A 204 2.19 4.80 17.91
C HIS A 204 3.37 4.24 18.70
N LEU A 205 4.38 3.71 17.99
CA LEU A 205 5.62 3.21 18.57
C LEU A 205 6.76 4.20 18.36
N GLY A 206 7.63 4.32 19.35
CA GLY A 206 8.88 5.04 19.24
C GLY A 206 10.07 4.09 19.12
N GLY A 207 11.17 4.58 18.54
CA GLY A 207 12.41 3.79 18.51
C GLY A 207 13.43 4.33 17.52
N THR A 208 14.70 3.97 17.75
CA THR A 208 15.82 4.30 16.88
C THR A 208 16.06 3.18 15.88
N ILE A 209 16.00 3.51 14.59
CA ILE A 209 16.15 2.55 13.49
C ILE A 209 17.61 2.56 13.01
N VAL A 210 18.26 1.41 13.01
CA VAL A 210 19.63 1.24 12.53
C VAL A 210 19.69 0.16 11.47
N LEU A 211 20.33 0.43 10.33
CA LEU A 211 20.65 -0.61 9.36
C LEU A 211 21.76 -1.49 9.91
N ALA A 212 21.49 -2.77 10.10
CA ALA A 212 22.45 -3.72 10.67
C ALA A 212 23.15 -4.55 9.59
N ASP A 213 22.46 -4.82 8.48
CA ASP A 213 23.00 -5.58 7.36
C ASP A 213 22.23 -5.23 6.09
N ALA A 214 22.88 -5.25 4.94
CA ALA A 214 22.22 -4.99 3.67
C ALA A 214 22.91 -5.69 2.51
N HIS A 215 22.10 -6.16 1.59
CA HIS A 215 22.52 -6.77 0.35
C HIS A 215 21.75 -6.22 -0.83
N ILE A 216 22.41 -5.92 -1.94
CA ILE A 216 21.77 -5.48 -3.19
C ILE A 216 22.22 -6.36 -4.35
N ARG A 217 21.26 -6.76 -5.19
CA ARG A 217 21.53 -7.47 -6.45
C ARG A 217 21.10 -6.60 -7.60
N TYR A 218 22.05 -6.29 -8.48
CA TYR A 218 21.82 -5.55 -9.71
C TYR A 218 21.56 -6.54 -10.84
N HIS A 219 20.42 -6.44 -11.49
CA HIS A 219 20.01 -7.33 -12.59
C HIS A 219 20.21 -6.68 -13.94
N SER A 220 20.02 -5.37 -14.03
CA SER A 220 20.23 -4.56 -15.23
C SER A 220 20.59 -3.13 -14.88
N ALA A 221 21.21 -2.43 -15.82
CA ALA A 221 21.43 -0.99 -15.69
C ALA A 221 20.08 -0.27 -15.56
N ILE A 222 20.04 0.75 -14.71
CA ILE A 222 18.89 1.62 -14.51
C ILE A 222 19.25 2.99 -15.09
N THR A 223 18.38 3.53 -15.92
CA THR A 223 18.46 4.85 -16.53
C THR A 223 17.20 5.64 -16.22
N GLY A 224 17.22 6.94 -16.45
CA GLY A 224 16.10 7.83 -16.19
C GLY A 224 15.89 8.08 -14.69
N ARG A 225 14.66 8.29 -14.30
CA ARG A 225 14.30 8.55 -12.90
C ARG A 225 13.97 7.23 -12.19
N PRO A 226 14.83 6.75 -11.28
CA PRO A 226 14.55 5.50 -10.58
C PRO A 226 13.41 5.66 -9.58
N GLY A 227 12.58 4.64 -9.49
CA GLY A 227 11.67 4.41 -8.37
C GLY A 227 12.22 3.35 -7.42
N ALA A 228 12.23 3.63 -6.13
CA ALA A 228 12.50 2.65 -5.10
C ALA A 228 11.21 2.34 -4.35
N VAL A 229 10.80 1.08 -4.35
CA VAL A 229 9.51 0.62 -3.86
C VAL A 229 9.71 -0.38 -2.73
N ALA A 230 9.24 -0.05 -1.55
CA ALA A 230 9.17 -0.95 -0.40
C ALA A 230 7.71 -1.31 -0.11
N GLU A 231 7.40 -2.60 -0.03
CA GLU A 231 6.07 -3.10 0.24
C GLU A 231 5.99 -3.71 1.65
N LEU A 232 4.91 -3.41 2.37
CA LEU A 232 4.63 -4.00 3.69
C LEU A 232 4.62 -5.53 3.62
N GLY A 233 4.12 -6.11 2.53
CA GLY A 233 4.09 -7.55 2.31
C GLY A 233 5.47 -8.21 2.28
N SER A 234 6.54 -7.47 2.00
CA SER A 234 7.92 -7.96 2.03
C SER A 234 8.55 -7.94 3.43
N LEU A 235 7.96 -7.19 4.37
CA LEU A 235 8.48 -7.01 5.72
C LEU A 235 8.34 -8.30 6.53
N ARG A 236 9.42 -8.68 7.18
CA ARG A 236 9.49 -9.82 8.11
C ARG A 236 10.09 -9.34 9.43
N GLY A 237 9.44 -9.68 10.53
CA GLY A 237 9.83 -9.27 11.88
C GLY A 237 8.61 -8.77 12.67
N ASP A 238 8.82 -8.50 13.95
CA ASP A 238 7.76 -8.12 14.88
C ASP A 238 8.14 -6.79 15.55
N LEU A 239 7.51 -5.69 15.10
CA LEU A 239 7.67 -4.35 15.66
C LEU A 239 6.96 -4.20 17.02
N ASP A 240 5.96 -5.02 17.33
CA ASP A 240 5.22 -4.93 18.60
C ASP A 240 6.09 -5.32 19.81
N ARG A 241 7.28 -5.89 19.56
CA ARG A 241 8.32 -6.09 20.59
C ARG A 241 8.75 -4.80 21.26
N LEU A 242 8.71 -3.67 20.52
CA LEU A 242 9.06 -2.35 21.04
C LEU A 242 8.12 -1.90 22.15
N ALA A 243 6.81 -2.18 22.04
CA ALA A 243 5.85 -1.90 23.10
C ALA A 243 6.16 -2.63 24.42
N ARG A 244 6.97 -3.70 24.35
CA ARG A 244 7.45 -4.46 25.52
C ARG A 244 8.88 -4.08 25.94
N GLY A 245 9.40 -2.94 25.47
CA GLY A 245 10.76 -2.47 25.75
C GLY A 245 11.86 -3.35 25.13
N ARG A 246 11.55 -4.16 24.12
CA ARG A 246 12.51 -5.08 23.48
C ARG A 246 12.84 -4.63 22.07
N LYS A 247 14.14 -4.72 21.68
CA LYS A 247 14.55 -4.45 20.31
C LYS A 247 13.80 -5.36 19.31
N ALA A 248 13.45 -4.78 18.18
CA ALA A 248 12.91 -5.51 17.03
C ALA A 248 13.97 -5.66 15.94
N ARG A 249 13.99 -6.82 15.29
CA ARG A 249 14.78 -7.08 14.07
C ARG A 249 13.80 -7.21 12.91
N VAL A 250 13.97 -6.38 11.90
CA VAL A 250 13.08 -6.29 10.75
C VAL A 250 13.88 -6.48 9.48
N ARG A 251 13.42 -7.35 8.59
CA ARG A 251 13.95 -7.53 7.24
C ARG A 251 12.90 -7.12 6.24
N LEU A 252 13.30 -6.42 5.19
CA LEU A 252 12.43 -6.05 4.08
C LEU A 252 13.21 -5.95 2.77
N ASN A 253 12.48 -6.01 1.67
CA ASN A 253 13.01 -5.83 0.33
C ASN A 253 12.58 -4.48 -0.24
N VAL A 254 13.47 -3.86 -1.01
CA VAL A 254 13.19 -2.67 -1.82
C VAL A 254 13.49 -3.01 -3.28
N GLN A 255 12.52 -2.82 -4.13
CA GLN A 255 12.68 -2.96 -5.58
C GLN A 255 13.12 -1.62 -6.15
N LEU A 256 14.17 -1.62 -6.94
CA LEU A 256 14.65 -0.47 -7.69
C LEU A 256 14.32 -0.67 -9.16
N GLN A 257 13.53 0.22 -9.72
CA GLN A 257 13.06 0.14 -11.10
C GLN A 257 13.35 1.44 -11.84
N GLY A 258 13.70 1.30 -13.11
CA GLY A 258 13.73 2.40 -14.07
C GLY A 258 12.41 2.47 -14.84
N ASP A 259 12.45 3.09 -16.02
CA ASP A 259 11.25 3.34 -16.82
C ASP A 259 10.52 2.05 -17.28
N GLU A 260 11.22 0.92 -17.43
CA GLU A 260 10.64 -0.27 -18.05
C GLU A 260 10.55 -1.51 -17.13
N LYS A 261 11.45 -1.68 -16.15
CA LYS A 261 11.53 -2.90 -15.34
C LYS A 261 12.33 -2.73 -14.05
N THR A 262 12.20 -3.72 -13.14
CA THR A 262 13.06 -3.83 -11.97
C THR A 262 14.50 -4.09 -12.36
N GLY A 263 15.38 -3.13 -12.07
CA GLY A 263 16.81 -3.21 -12.37
C GLY A 263 17.66 -3.72 -11.21
N ALA A 264 17.18 -3.59 -9.96
CA ALA A 264 17.88 -4.12 -8.80
C ALA A 264 16.90 -4.44 -7.67
N VAL A 265 17.31 -5.33 -6.76
CA VAL A 265 16.59 -5.66 -5.53
C VAL A 265 17.55 -5.53 -4.35
N PHE A 266 17.17 -4.72 -3.40
CA PHE A 266 17.86 -4.52 -2.13
C PHE A 266 17.13 -5.31 -1.05
N GLU A 267 17.87 -6.01 -0.19
CA GLU A 267 17.40 -6.60 1.05
C GLU A 267 18.11 -5.90 2.20
N GLY A 268 17.34 -5.32 3.12
CA GLY A 268 17.85 -4.65 4.31
C GLY A 268 17.40 -5.35 5.58
N VAL A 269 18.31 -5.47 6.55
CA VAL A 269 18.02 -5.91 7.92
C VAL A 269 18.21 -4.73 8.84
N TYR A 270 17.15 -4.30 9.47
CA TYR A 270 17.14 -3.18 10.39
C TYR A 270 16.92 -3.66 11.82
N ILE A 271 17.60 -3.03 12.75
CA ILE A 271 17.35 -3.17 14.18
C ILE A 271 16.65 -1.90 14.64
N VAL A 272 15.52 -2.06 15.30
CA VAL A 272 14.82 -0.96 15.95
C VAL A 272 15.02 -1.12 17.45
N LEU A 273 15.67 -0.13 18.03
CA LEU A 273 15.87 -0.04 19.49
C LEU A 273 14.66 0.67 20.09
N PRO A 274 14.17 0.25 21.28
CA PRO A 274 13.08 0.97 21.95
C PRO A 274 13.50 2.43 22.23
N ALA A 275 12.52 3.34 22.28
CA ALA A 275 12.77 4.70 22.72
C ALA A 275 13.32 4.69 24.17
N ASP A 276 14.38 5.44 24.43
CA ASP A 276 14.91 5.61 25.76
C ASP A 276 14.01 6.61 26.52
N PRO A 277 13.36 6.21 27.62
CA PRO A 277 12.50 7.12 28.39
C PRO A 277 13.23 8.35 28.91
N GLN A 278 14.56 8.27 29.16
CA GLN A 278 15.36 9.39 29.68
C GLN A 278 15.75 10.38 28.59
N ARG A 279 15.96 9.94 27.34
CA ARG A 279 16.30 10.78 26.20
C ARG A 279 15.13 11.61 25.67
N SER A 280 13.91 11.12 25.86
CA SER A 280 12.67 11.82 25.45
C SER A 280 12.38 13.06 26.27
N LEU A 281 13.01 13.23 27.46
CA LEU A 281 12.85 14.39 28.33
C LEU A 281 13.85 15.52 28.01
N GLU A 282 14.96 15.20 27.34
CA GLU A 282 16.00 16.18 26.98
C GLU A 282 15.78 16.81 25.60
N GLU A 283 15.08 16.10 24.70
CA GLU A 283 14.78 16.52 23.33
C GLU A 283 13.30 16.95 23.18
N GLY A 284 12.87 17.92 23.96
CA GLY A 284 11.54 18.50 23.89
C GLY A 284 11.24 19.02 22.49
N GLY A 285 10.64 18.17 21.61
CA GLY A 285 9.96 18.63 20.42
C GLY A 285 10.46 18.14 19.05
N SER A 286 11.48 17.30 18.95
CA SER A 286 11.85 16.73 17.63
C SER A 286 12.15 15.23 17.73
N GLY A 287 11.10 14.43 17.71
CA GLY A 287 11.20 12.97 17.74
C GLY A 287 11.75 12.36 16.46
N ILE A 288 12.99 12.69 16.10
CA ILE A 288 13.73 12.05 15.03
C ILE A 288 15.17 11.84 15.50
N ASN A 289 15.43 10.71 16.10
CA ASN A 289 16.72 10.05 16.16
C ASN A 289 16.59 8.64 15.59
#